data_673c5e29c0b4e72a3c5780f2b8153312
#
_entry.id   673c5e29c0b4e72a3c5780f2b8153312
#
_cell.length_a   1.000
_cell.length_b   1.000
_cell.length_c   1.000
_cell.angle_alpha   90.00
_cell.angle_beta   90.00
_cell.angle_gamma   90.00
#
_symmetry.space_group_name_H-M   'P 1'
#
loop_
_entity.id
_entity.type
_entity.pdbx_description
1 polymer ?
#
loop_
_entity_poly.entity_id
_entity_poly.type
_entity_poly.pdbx_seq_one_letter_code
_entity_poly.pdbx_strand_id
1 'polypeptide(L)'
;MASPNLTTNMKRRNFLRFLGGAASWPLSAGAQQPAKRPMIGVLSPFIDAESTFLRDLRQGLGDRGLREGREIAIEYRSAEGRINQLPVLADELVHLKVDIIVTASAPAIRFVQQATSTIPIVMMQVGDAVDQGFVASLAHPGGNITGTSWFGPELSAKRLELMKEALSEIAQVAILREASAGAASVTAVYAAARTLGVALSIFEVRDPDELPTAFSAMADARLQGVEILEGLIISNSVRAIVALAAGHRLPTIFPDTSFVEAGGLMSYGPDLPEVYRSTAGIIEKILKGARPRDIPVEQPTKFELAINLKTAKALGLTIPPTLLQRAVVVID
;
A
#
# COMPACT_ATOMS: atom_id res chain seq x y z
N MET A 1 0.41 -81.08 70.08
CA MET A 1 -0.88 -81.17 69.40
C MET A 1 -0.73 -80.50 68.07
N ALA A 2 -1.11 -81.16 67.06
CA ALA A 2 -0.83 -81.11 65.63
C ALA A 2 -1.08 -79.79 64.92
N SER A 3 -0.12 -79.40 64.08
CA SER A 3 -0.31 -78.58 62.90
C SER A 3 -0.84 -79.42 61.72
N PRO A 4 -1.51 -78.87 60.74
CA PRO A 4 -1.24 -79.29 59.37
C PRO A 4 -0.87 -78.19 58.45
N ASN A 5 0.18 -78.45 57.66
CA ASN A 5 0.58 -77.78 56.41
C ASN A 5 -0.51 -77.83 55.37
N LEU A 6 -0.72 -76.73 54.64
CA LEU A 6 -1.35 -76.69 53.35
C LEU A 6 -0.51 -75.93 52.34
N THR A 7 0.30 -76.66 51.60
CA THR A 7 0.95 -76.27 50.38
C THR A 7 -0.10 -76.23 49.22
N THR A 8 -0.44 -75.07 48.75
CA THR A 8 -1.30 -74.99 47.57
C THR A 8 -0.42 -74.73 46.34
N ASN A 9 -0.34 -75.77 45.53
CA ASN A 9 0.38 -75.85 44.27
C ASN A 9 -0.37 -74.95 43.16
N MET A 10 0.08 -73.80 42.91
CA MET A 10 -0.44 -72.94 41.79
C MET A 10 0.11 -73.46 40.48
N LYS A 11 -0.75 -74.05 39.67
CA LYS A 11 -0.41 -74.65 38.39
C LYS A 11 0.01 -73.53 37.39
N ARG A 12 1.14 -73.69 36.73
CA ARG A 12 1.76 -72.83 35.72
C ARG A 12 0.84 -72.45 34.52
N ARG A 13 -0.36 -73.04 34.41
CA ARG A 13 -1.32 -72.80 33.29
C ARG A 13 -2.13 -71.56 33.44
N ASN A 14 -2.22 -70.86 34.55
CA ASN A 14 -3.03 -69.68 34.75
C ASN A 14 -2.27 -68.36 34.59
N PHE A 15 -0.93 -68.41 34.51
CA PHE A 15 -0.10 -67.22 34.32
C PHE A 15 -0.08 -66.72 32.83
N LEU A 16 -0.41 -67.62 31.85
CA LEU A 16 -0.39 -67.28 30.44
C LEU A 16 -1.72 -66.71 29.90
N ARG A 17 -2.76 -66.53 30.75
CA ARG A 17 -4.06 -65.97 30.34
C ARG A 17 -4.23 -64.48 30.68
N PHE A 18 -3.31 -63.84 31.33
CA PHE A 18 -3.36 -62.41 31.69
C PHE A 18 -2.42 -61.50 30.84
N LEU A 19 -1.71 -62.06 29.87
CA LEU A 19 -0.78 -61.29 29.00
C LEU A 19 -1.37 -61.03 27.61
N GLY A 20 -2.65 -61.29 27.37
CA GLY A 20 -3.31 -61.13 26.04
C GLY A 20 -4.22 -59.89 25.90
N GLY A 21 -4.25 -58.98 26.88
CA GLY A 21 -5.26 -57.89 26.91
C GLY A 21 -4.77 -56.46 26.79
N ALA A 22 -3.51 -56.21 26.44
CA ALA A 22 -2.93 -54.86 26.46
C ALA A 22 -2.25 -54.47 25.14
N ALA A 23 -2.91 -54.71 23.98
CA ALA A 23 -2.35 -54.26 22.70
C ALA A 23 -3.44 -54.03 21.66
N SER A 24 -4.35 -53.12 21.92
CA SER A 24 -5.16 -52.48 20.85
C SER A 24 -5.78 -51.19 21.34
N TRP A 25 -4.95 -50.24 21.81
CA TRP A 25 -5.33 -48.86 21.64
C TRP A 25 -5.08 -48.52 20.19
N PRO A 26 -6.10 -48.11 19.43
CA PRO A 26 -5.84 -47.50 18.15
C PRO A 26 -5.08 -46.24 18.48
N LEU A 27 -3.79 -46.17 18.10
CA LEU A 27 -3.13 -44.93 17.80
C LEU A 27 -3.95 -44.29 16.65
N SER A 28 -5.01 -43.58 17.01
CA SER A 28 -5.57 -42.54 16.15
C SER A 28 -4.43 -41.56 15.99
N ALA A 29 -3.51 -41.84 15.07
CA ALA A 29 -2.76 -40.82 14.36
C ALA A 29 -3.83 -39.91 13.75
N GLY A 30 -4.27 -38.91 14.51
CA GLY A 30 -4.97 -37.78 13.96
C GLY A 30 -4.04 -37.25 12.88
N ALA A 31 -4.34 -37.62 11.63
CA ALA A 31 -3.81 -36.92 10.49
C ALA A 31 -4.22 -35.47 10.75
N GLN A 32 -3.34 -34.66 11.33
CA GLN A 32 -3.47 -33.23 11.31
C GLN A 32 -3.59 -32.90 9.83
N GLN A 33 -4.83 -32.67 9.38
CA GLN A 33 -5.04 -32.00 8.11
C GLN A 33 -4.08 -30.81 8.12
N PRO A 34 -3.20 -30.69 7.13
CA PRO A 34 -2.31 -29.54 7.08
C PRO A 34 -3.18 -28.31 7.26
N ALA A 35 -2.90 -27.54 8.31
CA ALA A 35 -3.67 -26.35 8.62
C ALA A 35 -3.77 -25.54 7.32
N LYS A 36 -4.99 -25.25 6.87
CA LYS A 36 -5.24 -24.50 5.63
C LYS A 36 -4.42 -23.22 5.75
N ARG A 37 -3.49 -23.01 4.82
CA ARG A 37 -2.65 -21.81 4.83
C ARG A 37 -3.56 -20.60 4.66
N PRO A 38 -3.38 -19.55 5.47
CA PRO A 38 -4.09 -18.30 5.23
C PRO A 38 -3.86 -17.81 3.81
N MET A 39 -4.92 -17.32 3.19
CA MET A 39 -4.92 -16.82 1.82
C MET A 39 -5.16 -15.33 1.82
N ILE A 40 -4.23 -14.58 1.24
CA ILE A 40 -4.32 -13.13 1.07
C ILE A 40 -4.73 -12.85 -0.37
N GLY A 41 -5.90 -12.26 -0.57
CA GLY A 41 -6.31 -11.73 -1.87
C GLY A 41 -5.72 -10.32 -2.06
N VAL A 42 -5.12 -10.06 -3.20
CA VAL A 42 -4.66 -8.73 -3.59
C VAL A 42 -5.46 -8.27 -4.80
N LEU A 43 -6.20 -7.18 -4.66
CA LEU A 43 -6.93 -6.54 -5.74
C LEU A 43 -6.25 -5.24 -6.15
N SER A 44 -5.86 -5.14 -7.40
CA SER A 44 -5.26 -3.92 -7.94
C SER A 44 -5.93 -3.47 -9.24
N PRO A 45 -6.19 -2.17 -9.41
CA PRO A 45 -6.67 -1.64 -10.68
C PRO A 45 -5.65 -1.72 -11.82
N PHE A 46 -4.35 -1.56 -11.55
CA PHE A 46 -3.33 -1.37 -12.59
C PHE A 46 -2.03 -2.13 -12.36
N ILE A 47 -1.75 -2.56 -11.14
CA ILE A 47 -0.43 -3.11 -10.76
C ILE A 47 -0.31 -4.53 -11.31
N ASP A 48 0.82 -4.89 -11.89
CA ASP A 48 1.13 -6.27 -12.25
C ASP A 48 1.72 -7.05 -11.06
N ALA A 49 1.80 -8.37 -11.20
CA ALA A 49 2.32 -9.27 -10.15
C ALA A 49 3.83 -9.06 -9.86
N GLU A 50 4.57 -8.42 -10.75
CA GLU A 50 6.01 -8.14 -10.65
C GLU A 50 6.29 -6.72 -10.13
N SER A 51 5.26 -5.96 -9.77
CA SER A 51 5.39 -4.58 -9.30
C SER A 51 6.26 -4.48 -8.04
N THR A 52 6.94 -3.35 -7.90
CA THR A 52 7.70 -2.99 -6.69
C THR A 52 6.85 -3.11 -5.43
N PHE A 53 5.58 -2.68 -5.53
CA PHE A 53 4.59 -2.82 -4.47
C PHE A 53 4.45 -4.26 -3.94
N LEU A 54 4.17 -5.22 -4.82
CA LEU A 54 4.00 -6.63 -4.40
C LEU A 54 5.30 -7.24 -3.89
N ARG A 55 6.42 -6.88 -4.51
CA ARG A 55 7.74 -7.31 -4.04
C ARG A 55 8.00 -6.85 -2.60
N ASP A 56 7.78 -5.57 -2.32
CA ASP A 56 8.07 -4.99 -0.99
C ASP A 56 7.05 -5.46 0.06
N LEU A 57 5.79 -5.67 -0.32
CA LEU A 57 4.80 -6.31 0.55
C LEU A 57 5.20 -7.76 0.88
N ARG A 58 5.61 -8.56 -0.14
CA ARG A 58 6.11 -9.93 0.06
C ARG A 58 7.33 -9.96 0.98
N GLN A 59 8.25 -9.01 0.80
CA GLN A 59 9.41 -8.88 1.67
C GLN A 59 8.98 -8.57 3.11
N GLY A 60 8.12 -7.57 3.32
CA GLY A 60 7.61 -7.21 4.64
C GLY A 60 6.85 -8.34 5.34
N LEU A 61 6.11 -9.17 4.59
CA LEU A 61 5.48 -10.38 5.09
C LEU A 61 6.53 -11.45 5.43
N GLY A 62 7.53 -11.66 4.57
CA GLY A 62 8.63 -12.60 4.77
C GLY A 62 9.47 -12.30 6.02
N ASP A 63 9.76 -11.02 6.27
CA ASP A 63 10.48 -10.54 7.47
C ASP A 63 9.73 -10.86 8.78
N ARG A 64 8.40 -11.09 8.68
CA ARG A 64 7.51 -11.50 9.76
C ARG A 64 7.24 -13.01 9.81
N GLY A 65 7.95 -13.79 8.99
CA GLY A 65 7.79 -15.25 8.91
C GLY A 65 6.58 -15.70 8.08
N LEU A 66 5.91 -14.80 7.35
CA LEU A 66 4.75 -15.08 6.50
C LEU A 66 5.19 -15.21 5.04
N ARG A 67 5.90 -16.28 4.70
CA ARG A 67 6.44 -16.50 3.34
C ARG A 67 5.39 -17.12 2.43
N GLU A 68 5.22 -16.53 1.26
CA GLU A 68 4.34 -17.05 0.21
C GLU A 68 4.77 -18.46 -0.20
N GLY A 69 3.79 -19.33 -0.40
CA GLY A 69 4.00 -20.74 -0.74
C GLY A 69 4.32 -21.66 0.45
N ARG A 70 4.66 -21.12 1.62
CA ARG A 70 4.97 -21.86 2.85
C ARG A 70 3.96 -21.60 3.95
N GLU A 71 3.95 -20.40 4.53
CA GLU A 71 3.09 -20.01 5.65
C GLU A 71 1.77 -19.39 5.16
N ILE A 72 1.79 -18.71 4.00
CA ILE A 72 0.62 -18.07 3.38
C ILE A 72 0.53 -18.40 1.89
N ALA A 73 -0.66 -18.13 1.30
CA ALA A 73 -0.86 -18.04 -0.14
C ALA A 73 -1.28 -16.62 -0.50
N ILE A 74 -0.88 -16.14 -1.68
CA ILE A 74 -1.30 -14.84 -2.24
C ILE A 74 -2.05 -15.10 -3.54
N GLU A 75 -3.30 -14.64 -3.61
CA GLU A 75 -4.15 -14.66 -4.80
C GLU A 75 -4.24 -13.25 -5.35
N TYR A 76 -3.68 -13.05 -6.52
CA TYR A 76 -3.58 -11.75 -7.15
C TYR A 76 -4.64 -11.56 -8.24
N ARG A 77 -5.31 -10.40 -8.24
CA ARG A 77 -6.25 -9.96 -9.27
C ARG A 77 -5.92 -8.55 -9.71
N SER A 78 -5.72 -8.35 -11.00
CA SER A 78 -5.50 -7.04 -11.61
C SER A 78 -6.59 -6.73 -12.65
N ALA A 79 -7.10 -5.52 -12.60
CA ALA A 79 -8.00 -5.03 -13.64
C ALA A 79 -7.24 -4.53 -14.89
N GLU A 80 -5.91 -4.44 -14.85
CA GLU A 80 -5.06 -4.00 -15.98
C GLU A 80 -5.52 -2.67 -16.60
N GLY A 81 -5.93 -1.73 -15.75
CA GLY A 81 -6.48 -0.44 -16.18
C GLY A 81 -7.99 -0.44 -16.48
N ARG A 82 -8.61 -1.60 -16.56
CA ARG A 82 -10.06 -1.73 -16.85
C ARG A 82 -10.86 -1.64 -15.56
N ILE A 83 -11.06 -0.43 -15.04
CA ILE A 83 -11.72 -0.18 -13.74
C ILE A 83 -13.09 -0.85 -13.61
N ASN A 84 -13.83 -1.01 -14.74
CA ASN A 84 -15.11 -1.71 -14.79
C ASN A 84 -15.04 -3.20 -14.48
N GLN A 85 -13.85 -3.81 -14.45
CA GLN A 85 -13.65 -5.21 -14.03
C GLN A 85 -13.49 -5.38 -12.52
N LEU A 86 -13.19 -4.31 -11.78
CA LEU A 86 -12.96 -4.39 -10.34
C LEU A 86 -14.09 -5.07 -9.56
N PRO A 87 -15.40 -4.83 -9.85
CA PRO A 87 -16.48 -5.53 -9.16
C PRO A 87 -16.38 -7.06 -9.30
N VAL A 88 -16.18 -7.54 -10.52
CA VAL A 88 -16.08 -8.99 -10.82
C VAL A 88 -14.86 -9.60 -10.11
N LEU A 89 -13.71 -8.92 -10.16
CA LEU A 89 -12.49 -9.39 -9.51
C LEU A 89 -12.59 -9.37 -7.98
N ALA A 90 -13.32 -8.41 -7.40
CA ALA A 90 -13.60 -8.39 -5.97
C ALA A 90 -14.48 -9.59 -5.57
N ASP A 91 -15.53 -9.87 -6.34
CA ASP A 91 -16.41 -11.02 -6.13
C ASP A 91 -15.65 -12.35 -6.25
N GLU A 92 -14.72 -12.47 -7.20
CA GLU A 92 -13.86 -13.66 -7.31
C GLU A 92 -13.07 -13.92 -6.02
N LEU A 93 -12.42 -12.89 -5.46
CA LEU A 93 -11.69 -13.03 -4.20
C LEU A 93 -12.60 -13.43 -3.04
N VAL A 94 -13.81 -12.87 -2.97
CA VAL A 94 -14.81 -13.25 -1.97
C VAL A 94 -15.23 -14.73 -2.14
N HIS A 95 -15.47 -15.18 -3.37
CA HIS A 95 -15.83 -16.58 -3.66
C HIS A 95 -14.69 -17.56 -3.36
N LEU A 96 -13.43 -17.15 -3.54
CA LEU A 96 -12.25 -17.93 -3.14
C LEU A 96 -12.12 -18.04 -1.62
N LYS A 97 -12.92 -17.27 -0.86
CA LYS A 97 -12.89 -17.24 0.61
C LYS A 97 -11.49 -16.93 1.14
N VAL A 98 -10.88 -15.89 0.60
CA VAL A 98 -9.61 -15.39 1.12
C VAL A 98 -9.78 -14.91 2.56
N ASP A 99 -8.74 -14.99 3.35
CA ASP A 99 -8.78 -14.61 4.77
C ASP A 99 -8.63 -13.08 4.96
N ILE A 100 -8.01 -12.42 4.00
CA ILE A 100 -7.80 -10.95 3.98
C ILE A 100 -7.81 -10.49 2.52
N ILE A 101 -8.37 -9.30 2.25
CA ILE A 101 -8.20 -8.62 0.97
C ILE A 101 -7.35 -7.38 1.17
N VAL A 102 -6.24 -7.30 0.43
CA VAL A 102 -5.36 -6.13 0.37
C VAL A 102 -5.66 -5.37 -0.90
N THR A 103 -5.87 -4.07 -0.81
CA THR A 103 -6.16 -3.26 -2.01
C THR A 103 -5.69 -1.82 -1.84
N ALA A 104 -5.36 -1.19 -2.96
CA ALA A 104 -5.00 0.22 -3.04
C ALA A 104 -5.99 0.95 -3.95
N SER A 105 -6.12 2.25 -3.75
CA SER A 105 -7.04 3.16 -4.44
C SER A 105 -8.49 3.13 -3.96
N ALA A 106 -9.10 4.30 -3.98
CA ALA A 106 -10.48 4.49 -3.55
C ALA A 106 -11.49 3.67 -4.37
N PRO A 107 -11.42 3.58 -5.71
CA PRO A 107 -12.35 2.75 -6.47
C PRO A 107 -12.29 1.28 -6.09
N ALA A 108 -11.08 0.69 -5.97
CA ALA A 108 -10.96 -0.72 -5.64
C ALA A 108 -11.48 -1.02 -4.23
N ILE A 109 -11.18 -0.15 -3.24
CA ILE A 109 -11.69 -0.29 -1.87
C ILE A 109 -13.22 -0.27 -1.86
N ARG A 110 -13.86 0.65 -2.60
CA ARG A 110 -15.33 0.72 -2.68
C ARG A 110 -15.95 -0.57 -3.21
N PHE A 111 -15.39 -1.15 -4.25
CA PHE A 111 -15.90 -2.41 -4.80
C PHE A 111 -15.69 -3.58 -3.84
N VAL A 112 -14.53 -3.68 -3.18
CA VAL A 112 -14.33 -4.71 -2.14
C VAL A 112 -15.27 -4.51 -0.96
N GLN A 113 -15.50 -3.26 -0.51
CA GLN A 113 -16.44 -2.93 0.56
C GLN A 113 -17.89 -3.32 0.21
N GLN A 114 -18.26 -3.19 -1.07
CA GLN A 114 -19.58 -3.62 -1.55
C GLN A 114 -19.68 -5.15 -1.63
N ALA A 115 -18.60 -5.84 -2.00
CA ALA A 115 -18.57 -7.30 -2.16
C ALA A 115 -18.55 -8.04 -0.81
N THR A 116 -18.00 -7.46 0.27
CA THR A 116 -17.93 -8.13 1.57
C THR A 116 -17.96 -7.16 2.75
N SER A 117 -18.73 -7.54 3.79
CA SER A 117 -18.72 -6.88 5.10
C SER A 117 -18.01 -7.70 6.19
N THR A 118 -17.52 -8.88 5.86
CA THR A 118 -16.97 -9.85 6.84
C THR A 118 -15.50 -10.16 6.62
N ILE A 119 -15.04 -10.25 5.38
CA ILE A 119 -13.62 -10.45 5.10
C ILE A 119 -12.86 -9.17 5.46
N PRO A 120 -11.79 -9.25 6.28
CA PRO A 120 -10.91 -8.13 6.56
C PRO A 120 -10.37 -7.47 5.29
N ILE A 121 -10.42 -6.16 5.22
CA ILE A 121 -9.88 -5.36 4.12
C ILE A 121 -8.73 -4.53 4.67
N VAL A 122 -7.55 -4.70 4.10
CA VAL A 122 -6.38 -3.87 4.40
C VAL A 122 -6.19 -2.91 3.23
N MET A 123 -6.59 -1.67 3.44
CA MET A 123 -6.38 -0.60 2.47
C MET A 123 -4.95 -0.09 2.55
N MET A 124 -4.43 0.32 1.40
CA MET A 124 -3.10 0.88 1.31
C MET A 124 -3.10 2.21 0.59
N GLN A 125 -2.32 3.14 1.12
CA GLN A 125 -2.04 4.42 0.47
C GLN A 125 -3.32 5.16 0.04
N VAL A 126 -4.28 5.26 0.94
CA VAL A 126 -5.53 5.96 0.66
C VAL A 126 -5.48 7.34 1.30
N GLY A 127 -5.66 8.38 0.49
CA GLY A 127 -5.91 9.72 1.01
C GLY A 127 -7.31 9.81 1.62
N ASP A 128 -7.43 10.52 2.73
CA ASP A 128 -8.72 10.88 3.36
C ASP A 128 -9.68 9.70 3.58
N ALA A 129 -9.18 8.61 4.18
CA ALA A 129 -9.94 7.39 4.42
C ALA A 129 -11.24 7.63 5.22
N VAL A 130 -11.27 8.66 6.08
CA VAL A 130 -12.45 9.07 6.86
C VAL A 130 -13.45 9.81 5.97
N ASP A 131 -13.01 10.81 5.22
CA ASP A 131 -13.87 11.62 4.34
C ASP A 131 -14.47 10.78 3.21
N GLN A 132 -13.74 9.74 2.78
CA GLN A 132 -14.23 8.80 1.78
C GLN A 132 -15.19 7.75 2.36
N GLY A 133 -15.39 7.72 3.67
CA GLY A 133 -16.32 6.81 4.36
C GLY A 133 -15.82 5.36 4.43
N PHE A 134 -14.51 5.11 4.31
CA PHE A 134 -13.96 3.77 4.46
C PHE A 134 -13.82 3.36 5.92
N VAL A 135 -13.53 4.32 6.80
CA VAL A 135 -13.40 4.11 8.25
C VAL A 135 -14.10 5.24 9.01
N ALA A 136 -14.57 4.95 10.22
CA ALA A 136 -15.23 5.94 11.07
C ALA A 136 -14.25 6.99 11.60
N SER A 137 -13.03 6.56 11.97
CA SER A 137 -11.89 7.40 12.31
C SER A 137 -10.59 6.63 12.11
N LEU A 138 -9.44 7.31 12.04
CA LEU A 138 -8.15 6.63 11.93
C LEU A 138 -7.84 5.81 13.18
N ALA A 139 -8.17 6.31 14.37
CA ALA A 139 -7.93 5.61 15.64
C ALA A 139 -8.87 4.41 15.85
N HIS A 140 -10.10 4.51 15.37
CA HIS A 140 -11.15 3.50 15.52
C HIS A 140 -11.88 3.31 14.20
N PRO A 141 -11.38 2.41 13.32
CA PRO A 141 -11.97 2.18 12.00
C PRO A 141 -13.43 1.76 12.02
N GLY A 142 -13.84 0.96 13.00
CA GLY A 142 -15.24 0.63 13.29
C GLY A 142 -15.84 -0.51 12.44
N GLY A 143 -15.30 -0.79 11.25
CA GLY A 143 -15.78 -1.80 10.31
C GLY A 143 -14.79 -2.95 10.08
N ASN A 144 -14.88 -3.58 8.90
CA ASN A 144 -13.95 -4.61 8.44
C ASN A 144 -12.75 -4.04 7.65
N ILE A 145 -12.61 -2.72 7.59
CA ILE A 145 -11.53 -2.01 6.87
C ILE A 145 -10.57 -1.40 7.86
N THR A 146 -9.28 -1.58 7.65
CA THR A 146 -8.16 -0.88 8.28
C THR A 146 -7.01 -0.77 7.27
N GLY A 147 -5.84 -0.30 7.64
CA GLY A 147 -4.70 -0.24 6.73
C GLY A 147 -3.84 0.99 6.93
N THR A 148 -3.32 1.53 5.82
CA THR A 148 -2.48 2.73 5.81
C THR A 148 -3.13 3.86 5.03
N SER A 149 -2.98 5.08 5.52
CA SER A 149 -3.51 6.31 4.91
C SER A 149 -2.40 7.33 4.69
N TRP A 150 -2.58 8.22 3.70
CA TRP A 150 -1.64 9.32 3.42
C TRP A 150 -2.01 10.60 4.14
N PHE A 151 -1.02 11.45 4.33
CA PHE A 151 -1.18 12.88 4.64
C PHE A 151 -1.29 13.70 3.34
N GLY A 152 -2.22 13.36 2.45
CA GLY A 152 -2.30 13.97 1.12
C GLY A 152 -2.32 15.50 1.14
N PRO A 153 -3.25 16.15 1.87
CA PRO A 153 -3.37 17.60 1.88
C PRO A 153 -2.12 18.30 2.42
N GLU A 154 -1.58 17.84 3.55
CA GLU A 154 -0.41 18.44 4.20
C GLU A 154 0.84 18.28 3.34
N LEU A 155 1.02 17.12 2.71
CA LEU A 155 2.15 16.86 1.83
C LEU A 155 2.08 17.69 0.56
N SER A 156 0.90 17.89 -0.01
CA SER A 156 0.72 18.73 -1.19
C SER A 156 1.07 20.19 -0.87
N ALA A 157 0.57 20.74 0.22
CA ALA A 157 0.97 22.08 0.67
C ALA A 157 2.49 22.18 0.85
N LYS A 158 3.13 21.17 1.45
CA LYS A 158 4.57 21.12 1.66
C LYS A 158 5.37 21.00 0.38
N ARG A 159 4.89 20.27 -0.62
CA ARG A 159 5.53 20.21 -1.95
C ARG A 159 5.55 21.57 -2.62
N LEU A 160 4.46 22.32 -2.57
CA LEU A 160 4.44 23.68 -3.13
C LEU A 160 5.43 24.61 -2.41
N GLU A 161 5.56 24.53 -1.07
CA GLU A 161 6.58 25.25 -0.31
C GLU A 161 8.00 24.90 -0.78
N LEU A 162 8.31 23.59 -0.91
CA LEU A 162 9.60 23.12 -1.38
C LEU A 162 9.91 23.55 -2.81
N MET A 163 8.91 23.55 -3.70
CA MET A 163 9.05 24.06 -5.05
C MET A 163 9.35 25.57 -5.04
N LYS A 164 8.66 26.34 -4.20
CA LYS A 164 8.92 27.78 -4.06
C LYS A 164 10.31 28.06 -3.46
N GLU A 165 10.78 27.22 -2.54
CA GLU A 165 12.15 27.31 -1.98
C GLU A 165 13.21 27.00 -3.05
N ALA A 166 12.96 25.96 -3.89
CA ALA A 166 13.85 25.58 -4.99
C ALA A 166 13.89 26.61 -6.11
N LEU A 167 12.76 27.27 -6.38
CA LEU A 167 12.52 28.20 -7.50
C LEU A 167 11.95 29.51 -6.93
N SER A 168 12.81 30.35 -6.32
CA SER A 168 12.37 31.53 -5.57
C SER A 168 11.47 32.47 -6.36
N GLU A 169 11.69 32.61 -7.68
CA GLU A 169 10.94 33.49 -8.58
C GLU A 169 9.65 32.87 -9.14
N ILE A 170 9.32 31.61 -8.79
CA ILE A 170 8.12 30.95 -9.29
C ILE A 170 6.86 31.67 -8.79
N ALA A 171 5.99 32.04 -9.70
CA ALA A 171 4.75 32.76 -9.43
C ALA A 171 3.51 32.07 -10.00
N GLN A 172 3.68 31.11 -10.95
CA GLN A 172 2.60 30.42 -11.61
C GLN A 172 2.91 28.92 -11.69
N VAL A 173 2.09 28.10 -11.06
CA VAL A 173 2.27 26.65 -10.94
C VAL A 173 1.03 25.91 -11.44
N ALA A 174 1.26 24.87 -12.23
CA ALA A 174 0.23 23.89 -12.55
C ALA A 174 0.07 22.89 -11.41
N ILE A 175 -1.15 22.47 -11.17
CA ILE A 175 -1.47 21.31 -10.35
C ILE A 175 -2.05 20.24 -11.28
N LEU A 176 -1.33 19.14 -11.48
CA LEU A 176 -1.82 17.98 -12.22
C LEU A 176 -2.44 16.97 -11.25
N ARG A 177 -3.70 16.60 -11.49
CA ARG A 177 -4.43 15.65 -10.65
C ARG A 177 -5.31 14.71 -11.46
N GLU A 178 -5.67 13.58 -10.87
CA GLU A 178 -6.77 12.78 -11.38
C GLU A 178 -8.12 13.44 -11.06
N ALA A 179 -9.05 13.38 -12.00
CA ALA A 179 -10.41 13.89 -11.79
C ALA A 179 -11.17 13.12 -10.67
N SER A 180 -10.82 11.86 -10.47
CA SER A 180 -11.40 11.01 -9.41
C SER A 180 -10.85 11.26 -8.01
N ALA A 181 -9.73 11.99 -7.87
CA ALA A 181 -9.11 12.28 -6.58
C ALA A 181 -9.95 13.29 -5.76
N GLY A 182 -9.91 13.15 -4.43
CA GLY A 182 -10.60 14.05 -3.51
C GLY A 182 -10.13 15.50 -3.64
N ALA A 183 -10.95 16.46 -3.17
CA ALA A 183 -10.66 17.88 -3.26
C ALA A 183 -9.73 18.39 -2.13
N ALA A 184 -9.49 17.61 -1.08
CA ALA A 184 -8.77 18.06 0.12
C ALA A 184 -7.35 18.54 -0.19
N SER A 185 -6.58 17.78 -0.98
CA SER A 185 -5.22 18.17 -1.39
C SER A 185 -5.22 19.47 -2.20
N VAL A 186 -6.17 19.64 -3.11
CA VAL A 186 -6.33 20.87 -3.90
C VAL A 186 -6.63 22.07 -2.99
N THR A 187 -7.52 21.88 -2.01
CA THR A 187 -7.87 22.93 -1.04
C THR A 187 -6.63 23.35 -0.22
N ALA A 188 -5.84 22.39 0.25
CA ALA A 188 -4.61 22.66 1.01
C ALA A 188 -3.55 23.40 0.18
N VAL A 189 -3.36 22.98 -1.08
CA VAL A 189 -2.41 23.66 -2.01
C VAL A 189 -2.85 25.08 -2.30
N TYR A 190 -4.15 25.36 -2.50
CA TYR A 190 -4.65 26.74 -2.65
C TYR A 190 -4.39 27.60 -1.43
N ALA A 191 -4.53 27.04 -0.23
CA ALA A 191 -4.22 27.76 1.03
C ALA A 191 -2.73 28.11 1.09
N ALA A 192 -1.84 27.16 0.80
CA ALA A 192 -0.41 27.37 0.75
C ALA A 192 -0.02 28.39 -0.33
N ALA A 193 -0.61 28.29 -1.53
CA ALA A 193 -0.33 29.18 -2.65
C ALA A 193 -0.62 30.65 -2.32
N ARG A 194 -1.73 30.92 -1.63
CA ARG A 194 -2.04 32.28 -1.16
C ARG A 194 -0.96 32.83 -0.24
N THR A 195 -0.45 32.02 0.66
CA THR A 195 0.62 32.44 1.60
C THR A 195 1.94 32.68 0.87
N LEU A 196 2.24 31.87 -0.16
CA LEU A 196 3.47 31.91 -0.93
C LEU A 196 3.45 32.94 -2.09
N GLY A 197 2.30 33.56 -2.34
CA GLY A 197 2.13 34.47 -3.49
C GLY A 197 2.23 33.77 -4.85
N VAL A 198 1.74 32.52 -4.94
CA VAL A 198 1.76 31.69 -6.15
C VAL A 198 0.35 31.57 -6.73
N ALA A 199 0.19 31.81 -8.03
CA ALA A 199 -1.05 31.53 -8.76
C ALA A 199 -1.07 30.08 -9.21
N LEU A 200 -2.24 29.41 -9.07
CA LEU A 200 -2.43 28.01 -9.44
C LEU A 200 -3.36 27.86 -10.63
N SER A 201 -3.01 26.91 -11.50
CA SER A 201 -3.88 26.42 -12.59
C SER A 201 -4.07 24.92 -12.46
N ILE A 202 -5.31 24.45 -12.36
CA ILE A 202 -5.61 23.02 -12.19
C ILE A 202 -5.76 22.34 -13.54
N PHE A 203 -5.10 21.20 -13.71
CA PHE A 203 -5.21 20.31 -14.86
C PHE A 203 -5.68 18.94 -14.36
N GLU A 204 -6.82 18.50 -14.85
CA GLU A 204 -7.42 17.21 -14.50
C GLU A 204 -7.24 16.21 -15.63
N VAL A 205 -6.88 14.98 -15.28
CA VAL A 205 -6.83 13.86 -16.23
C VAL A 205 -7.73 12.73 -15.74
N ARG A 206 -8.41 12.07 -16.67
CA ARG A 206 -9.28 10.91 -16.47
C ARG A 206 -8.70 9.65 -17.05
N ASP A 207 -7.76 9.82 -17.99
CA ASP A 207 -7.10 8.76 -18.74
C ASP A 207 -5.63 9.12 -18.98
N PRO A 208 -4.70 8.16 -19.03
CA PRO A 208 -3.31 8.41 -19.38
C PRO A 208 -3.12 9.12 -20.73
N ASP A 209 -4.02 8.92 -21.70
CA ASP A 209 -3.96 9.52 -23.02
C ASP A 209 -4.22 11.04 -23.00
N GLU A 210 -4.76 11.59 -21.91
CA GLU A 210 -4.94 13.03 -21.72
C GLU A 210 -3.66 13.75 -21.25
N LEU A 211 -2.65 13.02 -20.75
CA LEU A 211 -1.40 13.59 -20.24
C LEU A 211 -0.65 14.48 -21.26
N PRO A 212 -0.45 14.06 -22.53
CA PRO A 212 0.25 14.91 -23.50
C PRO A 212 -0.46 16.25 -23.73
N THR A 213 -1.79 16.23 -23.83
CA THR A 213 -2.61 17.44 -24.01
C THR A 213 -2.50 18.36 -22.79
N ALA A 214 -2.54 17.81 -21.57
CA ALA A 214 -2.40 18.57 -20.34
C ALA A 214 -1.03 19.28 -20.27
N PHE A 215 0.07 18.56 -20.56
CA PHE A 215 1.42 19.16 -20.55
C PHE A 215 1.61 20.22 -21.63
N SER A 216 1.05 20.01 -22.84
CA SER A 216 1.06 21.04 -23.89
C SER A 216 0.33 22.30 -23.44
N ALA A 217 -0.85 22.16 -22.86
CA ALA A 217 -1.63 23.30 -22.35
C ALA A 217 -0.91 24.04 -21.20
N MET A 218 -0.19 23.33 -20.31
CA MET A 218 0.65 23.95 -19.29
C MET A 218 1.78 24.80 -19.90
N ALA A 219 2.44 24.27 -20.94
CA ALA A 219 3.51 24.99 -21.65
C ALA A 219 2.96 26.22 -22.40
N ASP A 220 1.84 26.08 -23.10
CA ASP A 220 1.17 27.17 -23.80
C ASP A 220 0.75 28.30 -22.85
N ALA A 221 0.31 27.94 -21.64
CA ALA A 221 -0.01 28.87 -20.56
C ALA A 221 1.24 29.45 -19.89
N ARG A 222 2.45 29.06 -20.30
CA ARG A 222 3.74 29.51 -19.76
C ARG A 222 3.87 29.31 -18.26
N LEU A 223 3.32 28.22 -17.73
CA LEU A 223 3.46 27.88 -16.33
C LEU A 223 4.93 27.55 -15.99
N GLN A 224 5.35 27.92 -14.80
CA GLN A 224 6.77 27.92 -14.41
C GLN A 224 7.17 26.64 -13.67
N GLY A 225 6.19 25.82 -13.29
CA GLY A 225 6.38 24.55 -12.63
C GLY A 225 5.09 23.75 -12.53
N VAL A 226 5.22 22.48 -12.19
CA VAL A 226 4.08 21.56 -12.03
C VAL A 226 4.23 20.80 -10.72
N GLU A 227 3.26 20.92 -9.83
CA GLU A 227 3.07 19.98 -8.74
C GLU A 227 2.12 18.88 -9.21
N ILE A 228 2.53 17.64 -9.00
CA ILE A 228 1.78 16.47 -9.39
C ILE A 228 1.23 15.82 -8.13
N LEU A 229 -0.10 15.75 -8.04
CA LEU A 229 -0.78 15.13 -6.91
C LEU A 229 -0.79 13.61 -7.06
N GLU A 230 -1.05 12.95 -5.94
CA GLU A 230 -1.19 11.51 -5.89
C GLU A 230 -2.38 11.04 -6.73
N GLY A 231 -2.21 9.92 -7.40
CA GLY A 231 -3.27 9.29 -8.16
C GLY A 231 -2.79 8.03 -8.85
N LEU A 232 -3.73 7.19 -9.23
CA LEU A 232 -3.43 5.89 -9.78
C LEU A 232 -2.96 5.97 -11.24
N ILE A 233 -3.57 6.84 -12.05
CA ILE A 233 -3.10 7.18 -13.40
C ILE A 233 -1.69 7.74 -13.31
N ILE A 234 -1.46 8.63 -12.34
CA ILE A 234 -0.17 9.28 -12.10
C ILE A 234 0.90 8.23 -11.76
N SER A 235 0.64 7.35 -10.80
CA SER A 235 1.60 6.33 -10.35
C SER A 235 1.92 5.29 -11.44
N ASN A 236 0.99 5.04 -12.36
CA ASN A 236 1.23 4.12 -13.48
C ASN A 236 1.83 4.80 -14.72
N SER A 237 1.89 6.12 -14.73
CA SER A 237 2.39 6.91 -15.86
C SER A 237 3.74 7.60 -15.58
N VAL A 238 4.49 7.15 -14.57
CA VAL A 238 5.74 7.78 -14.08
C VAL A 238 6.66 8.19 -15.25
N ARG A 239 7.03 7.22 -16.11
CA ARG A 239 7.97 7.48 -17.23
C ARG A 239 7.39 8.46 -18.25
N ALA A 240 6.10 8.33 -18.56
CA ALA A 240 5.43 9.23 -19.53
C ALA A 240 5.38 10.67 -18.98
N ILE A 241 5.00 10.85 -17.73
CA ILE A 241 4.93 12.15 -17.06
C ILE A 241 6.31 12.81 -17.00
N VAL A 242 7.34 12.05 -16.59
CA VAL A 242 8.72 12.57 -16.54
C VAL A 242 9.22 12.97 -17.92
N ALA A 243 8.94 12.17 -18.96
CA ALA A 243 9.32 12.49 -20.34
C ALA A 243 8.59 13.74 -20.88
N LEU A 244 7.30 13.89 -20.58
CA LEU A 244 6.51 15.07 -20.95
C LEU A 244 7.02 16.33 -20.26
N ALA A 245 7.28 16.25 -18.94
CA ALA A 245 7.85 17.36 -18.19
C ALA A 245 9.20 17.80 -18.75
N ALA A 246 10.09 16.85 -19.05
CA ALA A 246 11.39 17.12 -19.66
C ALA A 246 11.25 17.74 -21.06
N GLY A 247 10.36 17.20 -21.91
CA GLY A 247 10.10 17.69 -23.27
C GLY A 247 9.60 19.14 -23.30
N HIS A 248 8.78 19.53 -22.33
CA HIS A 248 8.27 20.89 -22.19
C HIS A 248 9.15 21.77 -21.28
N ARG A 249 10.27 21.24 -20.76
CA ARG A 249 11.18 21.95 -19.82
C ARG A 249 10.47 22.51 -18.58
N LEU A 250 9.48 21.78 -18.06
CA LEU A 250 8.70 22.17 -16.89
C LEU A 250 9.33 21.59 -15.63
N PRO A 251 9.81 22.40 -14.67
CA PRO A 251 10.21 21.95 -13.35
C PRO A 251 9.04 21.26 -12.65
N THR A 252 9.30 20.11 -12.02
CA THR A 252 8.24 19.29 -11.41
C THR A 252 8.57 18.92 -9.98
N ILE A 253 7.53 18.85 -9.14
CA ILE A 253 7.60 18.18 -7.84
C ILE A 253 6.56 17.06 -7.77
N PHE A 254 7.00 15.90 -7.29
CA PHE A 254 6.28 14.65 -7.33
C PHE A 254 5.93 14.10 -5.94
N PRO A 255 4.95 13.19 -5.83
CA PRO A 255 4.53 12.62 -4.55
C PRO A 255 5.52 11.61 -3.96
N ASP A 256 6.39 10.99 -4.75
CA ASP A 256 7.31 9.96 -4.29
C ASP A 256 8.63 9.90 -5.11
N THR A 257 9.61 9.17 -4.59
CA THR A 257 10.97 9.09 -5.09
C THR A 257 11.07 8.39 -6.45
N SER A 258 10.15 7.51 -6.81
CA SER A 258 10.20 6.76 -8.08
C SER A 258 10.20 7.68 -9.31
N PHE A 259 9.56 8.84 -9.22
CA PHE A 259 9.58 9.85 -10.28
C PHE A 259 10.95 10.50 -10.43
N VAL A 260 11.65 10.73 -9.33
CA VAL A 260 12.98 11.33 -9.34
C VAL A 260 14.02 10.34 -9.89
N GLU A 261 13.88 9.06 -9.54
CA GLU A 261 14.68 7.96 -10.10
C GLU A 261 14.45 7.81 -11.61
N ALA A 262 13.22 8.06 -12.09
CA ALA A 262 12.90 8.06 -13.52
C ALA A 262 13.36 9.32 -14.27
N GLY A 263 13.93 10.33 -13.58
CA GLY A 263 14.46 11.56 -14.16
C GLY A 263 13.66 12.82 -13.84
N GLY A 264 12.65 12.75 -12.96
CA GLY A 264 11.94 13.93 -12.45
C GLY A 264 12.84 14.85 -11.62
N LEU A 265 12.45 16.12 -11.45
CA LEU A 265 13.30 17.11 -10.78
C LEU A 265 13.41 16.87 -9.27
N MET A 266 12.27 16.81 -8.59
CA MET A 266 12.23 16.63 -7.14
C MET A 266 10.95 15.96 -6.69
N SER A 267 10.99 15.32 -5.53
CA SER A 267 9.81 14.74 -4.87
C SER A 267 9.84 14.97 -3.37
N TYR A 268 8.66 15.01 -2.77
CA TYR A 268 8.51 14.96 -1.33
C TYR A 268 7.32 14.09 -0.97
N GLY A 269 7.58 13.00 -0.27
CA GLY A 269 6.56 12.02 0.09
C GLY A 269 7.05 11.00 1.11
N PRO A 270 6.22 10.00 1.46
CA PRO A 270 6.58 8.98 2.43
C PRO A 270 7.63 8.00 1.90
N ASP A 271 8.37 7.39 2.82
CA ASP A 271 9.18 6.19 2.58
C ASP A 271 8.23 5.01 2.25
N LEU A 272 8.03 4.74 0.96
CA LEU A 272 7.10 3.69 0.50
C LEU A 272 7.47 2.30 1.02
N PRO A 273 8.73 1.85 1.02
CA PRO A 273 9.14 0.61 1.66
C PRO A 273 8.68 0.49 3.12
N GLU A 274 8.73 1.58 3.90
CA GLU A 274 8.23 1.58 5.28
C GLU A 274 6.72 1.39 5.34
N VAL A 275 5.97 2.03 4.46
CA VAL A 275 4.51 1.88 4.36
C VAL A 275 4.14 0.42 4.06
N TYR A 276 4.84 -0.23 3.15
CA TYR A 276 4.59 -1.63 2.80
C TYR A 276 4.95 -2.59 3.96
N ARG A 277 6.03 -2.31 4.69
CA ARG A 277 6.38 -3.05 5.92
C ARG A 277 5.33 -2.88 7.02
N SER A 278 4.79 -1.68 7.18
CA SER A 278 3.69 -1.39 8.10
C SER A 278 2.43 -2.17 7.71
N THR A 279 2.06 -2.16 6.44
CA THR A 279 0.92 -2.94 5.92
C THR A 279 1.08 -4.44 6.21
N ALA A 280 2.28 -5.01 6.03
CA ALA A 280 2.55 -6.39 6.39
C ALA A 280 2.35 -6.67 7.90
N GLY A 281 2.66 -5.70 8.76
CA GLY A 281 2.38 -5.77 10.20
C GLY A 281 0.90 -5.79 10.54
N ILE A 282 0.09 -5.02 9.82
CA ILE A 282 -1.39 -5.04 9.97
C ILE A 282 -1.94 -6.40 9.55
N ILE A 283 -1.49 -6.93 8.41
CA ILE A 283 -1.88 -8.28 7.93
C ILE A 283 -1.53 -9.34 8.97
N GLU A 284 -0.33 -9.31 9.54
CA GLU A 284 0.09 -10.23 10.58
C GLU A 284 -0.83 -10.18 11.81
N LYS A 285 -1.17 -8.97 12.30
CA LYS A 285 -2.10 -8.78 13.42
C LYS A 285 -3.46 -9.44 13.14
N ILE A 286 -4.00 -9.25 11.92
CA ILE A 286 -5.29 -9.82 11.52
C ILE A 286 -5.20 -11.35 11.43
N LEU A 287 -4.17 -11.91 10.83
CA LEU A 287 -3.96 -13.37 10.76
C LEU A 287 -3.80 -14.00 12.15
N LYS A 288 -3.33 -13.25 13.15
CA LYS A 288 -3.29 -13.63 14.56
C LYS A 288 -4.61 -13.43 15.32
N GLY A 289 -5.68 -13.01 14.63
CA GLY A 289 -7.03 -12.88 15.18
C GLY A 289 -7.43 -11.49 15.66
N ALA A 290 -6.61 -10.45 15.41
CA ALA A 290 -7.01 -9.08 15.67
C ALA A 290 -8.11 -8.65 14.67
N ARG A 291 -9.09 -7.89 15.15
CA ARG A 291 -10.19 -7.44 14.29
C ARG A 291 -9.82 -6.11 13.62
N PRO A 292 -10.08 -5.91 12.32
CA PRO A 292 -9.78 -4.67 11.62
C PRO A 292 -10.32 -3.42 12.34
N ARG A 293 -11.52 -3.47 12.89
CA ARG A 293 -12.16 -2.36 13.62
C ARG A 293 -11.39 -1.86 14.84
N ASP A 294 -10.51 -2.71 15.40
CA ASP A 294 -9.74 -2.43 16.61
C ASP A 294 -8.26 -2.09 16.27
N ILE A 295 -7.88 -2.16 14.99
CA ILE A 295 -6.54 -1.82 14.52
C ILE A 295 -6.59 -0.40 13.93
N PRO A 296 -5.91 0.59 14.53
CA PRO A 296 -5.85 1.94 13.98
C PRO A 296 -5.31 1.95 12.54
N VAL A 297 -5.82 2.86 11.72
CA VAL A 297 -5.22 3.17 10.42
C VAL A 297 -3.90 3.86 10.66
N GLU A 298 -2.83 3.27 10.14
CA GLU A 298 -1.47 3.79 10.32
C GLU A 298 -1.17 4.84 9.25
N GLN A 299 -0.44 5.89 9.63
CA GLN A 299 0.03 6.94 8.74
C GLN A 299 1.55 6.93 8.70
N PRO A 300 2.18 7.25 7.54
CA PRO A 300 3.62 7.34 7.45
C PRO A 300 4.18 8.32 8.45
N THR A 301 5.31 8.01 9.05
CA THR A 301 6.02 8.89 9.99
C THR A 301 7.32 9.41 9.42
N LYS A 302 7.80 8.81 8.32
CA LYS A 302 9.01 9.25 7.62
C LYS A 302 8.66 9.80 6.25
N PHE A 303 9.22 10.94 5.95
CA PHE A 303 9.06 11.64 4.68
C PHE A 303 10.44 11.96 4.11
N GLU A 304 10.57 11.79 2.80
CA GLU A 304 11.81 11.93 2.07
C GLU A 304 11.70 13.03 1.03
N LEU A 305 12.71 13.92 1.02
CA LEU A 305 12.96 14.83 -0.08
C LEU A 305 13.99 14.19 -1.00
N ALA A 306 13.64 14.01 -2.28
CA ALA A 306 14.57 13.55 -3.30
C ALA A 306 14.76 14.65 -4.37
N ILE A 307 15.99 14.79 -4.88
CA ILE A 307 16.36 15.83 -5.86
C ILE A 307 17.26 15.20 -6.92
N ASN A 308 16.98 15.52 -8.20
CA ASN A 308 17.80 15.10 -9.34
C ASN A 308 18.58 16.32 -9.88
N LEU A 309 19.87 16.34 -9.62
CA LEU A 309 20.75 17.45 -10.06
C LEU A 309 21.03 17.42 -11.55
N LYS A 310 20.99 16.23 -12.20
CA LYS A 310 21.07 16.15 -13.68
C LYS A 310 19.90 16.88 -14.31
N THR A 311 18.69 16.65 -13.80
CA THR A 311 17.49 17.30 -14.29
C THR A 311 17.48 18.79 -13.96
N ALA A 312 17.90 19.18 -12.75
CA ALA A 312 18.09 20.60 -12.41
C ALA A 312 19.03 21.29 -13.39
N LYS A 313 20.20 20.71 -13.67
CA LYS A 313 21.18 21.23 -14.65
C LYS A 313 20.59 21.32 -16.06
N ALA A 314 19.85 20.32 -16.52
CA ALA A 314 19.21 20.31 -17.84
C ALA A 314 18.14 21.42 -17.98
N LEU A 315 17.48 21.76 -16.87
CA LEU A 315 16.52 22.88 -16.80
C LEU A 315 17.18 24.24 -16.61
N GLY A 316 18.50 24.29 -16.34
CA GLY A 316 19.23 25.53 -16.02
C GLY A 316 18.98 26.05 -14.60
N LEU A 317 18.60 25.15 -13.68
CA LEU A 317 18.26 25.48 -12.30
C LEU A 317 19.44 25.23 -11.36
N THR A 318 19.58 26.10 -10.36
CA THR A 318 20.51 25.93 -9.24
C THR A 318 19.70 25.64 -7.97
N ILE A 319 19.84 24.45 -7.41
CA ILE A 319 19.14 24.07 -6.20
C ILE A 319 19.85 24.66 -4.98
N PRO A 320 19.13 25.36 -4.07
CA PRO A 320 19.72 25.90 -2.87
C PRO A 320 20.41 24.85 -1.99
N PRO A 321 21.60 25.14 -1.41
CA PRO A 321 22.28 24.18 -0.53
C PRO A 321 21.45 23.73 0.67
N THR A 322 20.55 24.59 1.17
CA THR A 322 19.62 24.28 2.27
C THR A 322 18.65 23.15 1.94
N LEU A 323 18.20 23.05 0.67
CA LEU A 323 17.39 21.93 0.20
C LEU A 323 18.22 20.67 0.05
N LEU A 324 19.43 20.77 -0.50
CA LEU A 324 20.32 19.61 -0.68
C LEU A 324 20.71 18.97 0.66
N GLN A 325 20.91 19.76 1.71
CA GLN A 325 21.18 19.25 3.06
C GLN A 325 20.00 18.48 3.66
N ARG A 326 18.78 18.75 3.22
CA ARG A 326 17.54 18.08 3.69
C ARG A 326 17.17 16.90 2.81
N ALA A 327 17.73 16.79 1.62
CA ALA A 327 17.43 15.70 0.71
C ALA A 327 18.03 14.38 1.24
N VAL A 328 17.19 13.35 1.29
CA VAL A 328 17.60 11.97 1.62
C VAL A 328 18.19 11.29 0.38
N VAL A 329 17.67 11.61 -0.80
CA VAL A 329 18.14 11.10 -2.09
C VAL A 329 18.56 12.25 -2.97
N VAL A 330 19.81 12.22 -3.45
CA VAL A 330 20.35 13.16 -4.44
C VAL A 330 20.90 12.34 -5.61
N ILE A 331 20.40 12.59 -6.82
CA ILE A 331 20.85 11.94 -8.05
C ILE A 331 21.74 12.94 -8.81
N ASP A 332 23.03 12.56 -8.94
CA ASP A 332 24.07 13.35 -9.62
C ASP A 332 24.29 12.93 -11.07
#